data_b8b08353abb75f604cfa02d310fee084
#
_entry.id   b8b08353abb75f604cfa02d310fee084
#
_cell.length_a   1.000
_cell.length_b   1.000
_cell.length_c   1.000
_cell.angle_alpha   90.00
_cell.angle_beta   90.00
_cell.angle_gamma   90.00
#
_symmetry.space_group_name_H-M   'P 1'
#
loop_
_entity.id
_entity.type
_entity.pdbx_description
1 polymer ?
#
loop_
_entity_poly.entity_id
_entity_poly.type
_entity_poly.pdbx_seq_one_letter_code
_entity_poly.pdbx_strand_id
1 'polypeptide(L)'
;MLVEMKHVKKHYRDFSLDCSLQLKEGCITGLIGANGAGKSTAFKAILGLIRPEEGEITILGEPGSTLTGKTKEKIGVVLPESTFSRYLKVKQIIPVMKELYSRFDREYFLEQCRRFSIPEDKVLKEFSTGMLAKLKILLALSYHPKIPILDEPTSGLDVLTRDELLTALREYMEESEERGILISSHISSDLEGLCDDMYMIDQGKIVMYEETDVLLDEYGILKVSADEYRELDKSFLLKRKKKISDIAA
;
A
#
# COMPACT_ATOMS: atom_id res chain seq x y z
N MET A 1 -1.00 -12.80 13.40
CA MET A 1 -1.18 -11.35 13.19
C MET A 1 0.17 -10.73 12.91
N LEU A 2 0.32 -10.04 11.78
CA LEU A 2 1.58 -9.43 11.36
C LEU A 2 1.71 -7.97 11.80
N VAL A 3 0.65 -7.18 11.60
CA VAL A 3 0.56 -5.78 12.03
C VAL A 3 -0.76 -5.55 12.73
N GLU A 4 -0.75 -4.80 13.82
CA GLU A 4 -1.96 -4.34 14.49
C GLU A 4 -1.78 -2.89 14.94
N MET A 5 -2.71 -2.03 14.53
CA MET A 5 -2.89 -0.68 15.02
C MET A 5 -4.18 -0.60 15.80
N LYS A 6 -4.12 -0.12 17.06
CA LYS A 6 -5.30 0.06 17.92
C LYS A 6 -5.44 1.52 18.33
N HIS A 7 -6.51 2.16 17.87
CA HIS A 7 -6.88 3.54 18.23
C HIS A 7 -5.70 4.52 18.14
N VAL A 8 -4.94 4.39 17.05
CA VAL A 8 -3.74 5.20 16.83
C VAL A 8 -4.15 6.61 16.42
N LYS A 9 -3.76 7.59 17.26
CA LYS A 9 -4.05 8.99 17.01
C LYS A 9 -2.80 9.82 16.81
N LYS A 10 -2.89 10.74 15.85
CA LYS A 10 -1.88 11.76 15.58
C LYS A 10 -2.54 13.04 15.10
N HIS A 11 -2.27 14.15 15.79
CA HIS A 11 -2.80 15.45 15.44
C HIS A 11 -1.75 16.27 14.70
N TYR A 12 -2.20 16.96 13.68
CA TYR A 12 -1.50 18.00 12.96
C TYR A 12 -2.39 19.26 12.97
N ARG A 13 -1.87 20.39 12.53
CA ARG A 13 -2.62 21.65 12.55
C ARG A 13 -3.98 21.57 11.84
N ASP A 14 -3.99 20.94 10.65
CA ASP A 14 -5.16 20.90 9.77
C ASP A 14 -5.63 19.46 9.45
N PHE A 15 -5.08 18.46 10.15
CA PHE A 15 -5.39 17.05 9.92
C PHE A 15 -5.23 16.24 11.21
N SER A 16 -6.07 15.23 11.37
CA SER A 16 -5.98 14.30 12.50
C SER A 16 -6.16 12.87 12.02
N LEU A 17 -5.22 12.01 12.36
CA LEU A 17 -5.36 10.55 12.20
C LEU A 17 -6.01 9.98 13.46
N ASP A 18 -7.01 9.11 13.30
CA ASP A 18 -7.60 8.28 14.34
C ASP A 18 -8.04 6.97 13.68
N CYS A 19 -7.14 5.99 13.67
CA CYS A 19 -7.42 4.76 12.94
C CYS A 19 -6.97 3.50 13.66
N SER A 20 -7.68 2.41 13.36
CA SER A 20 -7.32 1.04 13.72
C SER A 20 -7.31 0.20 12.46
N LEU A 21 -6.29 -0.64 12.29
CA LEU A 21 -6.20 -1.60 11.21
C LEU A 21 -5.36 -2.81 11.59
N GLN A 22 -5.53 -3.90 10.87
CA GLN A 22 -4.81 -5.14 11.10
C GLN A 22 -4.33 -5.72 9.77
N LEU A 23 -3.20 -6.40 9.79
CA LEU A 23 -2.69 -7.25 8.71
C LEU A 23 -2.52 -8.68 9.24
N LYS A 24 -3.18 -9.63 8.61
CA LYS A 24 -3.09 -11.06 8.93
C LYS A 24 -2.01 -11.74 8.09
N GLU A 25 -1.55 -12.91 8.53
CA GLU A 25 -0.75 -13.83 7.69
C GLU A 25 -1.62 -14.37 6.56
N GLY A 26 -1.01 -14.62 5.41
CA GLY A 26 -1.68 -15.10 4.21
C GLY A 26 -2.54 -14.06 3.49
N CYS A 27 -2.63 -12.82 3.96
CA CYS A 27 -3.54 -11.82 3.40
C CYS A 27 -2.81 -10.64 2.75
N ILE A 28 -3.39 -10.13 1.68
CA ILE A 28 -3.08 -8.81 1.11
C ILE A 28 -4.18 -7.85 1.57
N THR A 29 -3.83 -6.92 2.44
CA THR A 29 -4.76 -5.92 2.98
C THR A 29 -4.59 -4.58 2.28
N GLY A 30 -5.69 -4.07 1.71
CA GLY A 30 -5.74 -2.79 1.03
C GLY A 30 -6.13 -1.64 1.96
N LEU A 31 -5.49 -0.47 1.80
CA LEU A 31 -5.91 0.79 2.42
C LEU A 31 -6.29 1.78 1.32
N ILE A 32 -7.59 1.92 1.06
CA ILE A 32 -8.12 2.81 0.03
C ILE A 32 -8.57 4.14 0.61
N GLY A 33 -8.36 5.21 -0.13
CA GLY A 33 -8.84 6.55 0.24
C GLY A 33 -8.31 7.63 -0.70
N ALA A 34 -8.96 8.78 -0.71
CA ALA A 34 -8.53 9.92 -1.52
C ALA A 34 -7.12 10.41 -1.12
N ASN A 35 -6.51 11.22 -2.00
CA ASN A 35 -5.26 11.90 -1.64
C ASN A 35 -5.50 12.82 -0.43
N GLY A 36 -4.60 12.75 0.55
CA GLY A 36 -4.75 13.47 1.82
C GLY A 36 -5.66 12.79 2.86
N ALA A 37 -6.29 11.65 2.56
CA ALA A 37 -7.17 10.95 3.51
C ALA A 37 -6.45 10.39 4.75
N GLY A 38 -5.10 10.26 4.72
CA GLY A 38 -4.31 9.78 5.87
C GLY A 38 -3.58 8.46 5.64
N LYS A 39 -3.64 7.85 4.44
CA LYS A 39 -2.99 6.57 4.12
C LYS A 39 -1.49 6.57 4.45
N SER A 40 -0.74 7.50 3.88
CA SER A 40 0.71 7.62 4.14
C SER A 40 1.02 7.96 5.59
N THR A 41 0.14 8.68 6.29
CA THR A 41 0.31 8.97 7.72
C THR A 41 0.16 7.68 8.54
N ALA A 42 -0.84 6.84 8.25
CA ALA A 42 -1.01 5.55 8.89
C ALA A 42 0.22 4.65 8.65
N PHE A 43 0.71 4.55 7.42
CA PHE A 43 1.90 3.76 7.11
C PHE A 43 3.17 4.29 7.78
N LYS A 44 3.37 5.61 7.81
CA LYS A 44 4.49 6.21 8.54
C LYS A 44 4.41 5.96 10.05
N ALA A 45 3.20 5.89 10.63
CA ALA A 45 3.02 5.51 12.04
C ALA A 45 3.41 4.05 12.27
N ILE A 46 2.98 3.11 11.42
CA ILE A 46 3.37 1.69 11.48
C ILE A 46 4.89 1.56 11.39
N LEU A 47 5.52 2.24 10.45
CA LEU A 47 6.97 2.20 10.23
C LEU A 47 7.79 2.93 11.31
N GLY A 48 7.14 3.56 12.30
CA GLY A 48 7.81 4.33 13.35
C GLY A 48 8.47 5.62 12.84
N LEU A 49 8.12 6.08 11.63
CA LEU A 49 8.62 7.33 11.05
C LEU A 49 7.94 8.57 11.66
N ILE A 50 6.76 8.38 12.23
CA ILE A 50 6.06 9.37 13.06
C ILE A 50 5.64 8.71 14.36
N ARG A 51 5.67 9.47 15.46
CA ARG A 51 5.26 8.98 16.77
C ARG A 51 3.77 9.29 16.99
N PRO A 52 2.91 8.29 17.22
CA PRO A 52 1.54 8.47 17.67
C PRO A 52 1.49 9.22 19.00
N GLU A 53 0.38 9.89 19.27
CA GLU A 53 0.10 10.54 20.55
C GLU A 53 -0.71 9.62 21.46
N GLU A 54 -1.58 8.80 20.85
CA GLU A 54 -2.37 7.78 21.54
C GLU A 54 -2.42 6.49 20.72
N GLY A 55 -2.83 5.41 21.37
CA GLY A 55 -2.99 4.10 20.76
C GLY A 55 -1.72 3.29 20.74
N GLU A 56 -1.83 2.09 20.21
CA GLU A 56 -0.76 1.09 20.19
C GLU A 56 -0.55 0.54 18.78
N ILE A 57 0.71 0.26 18.46
CA ILE A 57 1.10 -0.44 17.23
C ILE A 57 1.95 -1.62 17.62
N THR A 58 1.60 -2.81 17.11
CA THR A 58 2.43 -4.02 17.25
C THR A 58 2.75 -4.58 15.86
N ILE A 59 3.98 -5.04 15.69
CA ILE A 59 4.47 -5.67 14.47
C ILE A 59 5.17 -6.97 14.85
N LEU A 60 4.70 -8.10 14.33
CA LEU A 60 5.19 -9.44 14.67
C LEU A 60 5.21 -9.69 16.20
N GLY A 61 4.24 -9.13 16.93
CA GLY A 61 4.14 -9.21 18.39
C GLY A 61 5.06 -8.26 19.16
N GLU A 62 5.92 -7.47 18.50
CA GLU A 62 6.77 -6.47 19.15
C GLU A 62 6.09 -5.08 19.11
N PRO A 63 6.24 -4.25 20.18
CA PRO A 63 5.75 -2.87 20.11
C PRO A 63 6.46 -2.08 19.01
N GLY A 64 5.69 -1.37 18.16
CA GLY A 64 6.21 -0.62 17.01
C GLY A 64 7.26 0.45 17.38
N SER A 65 7.22 0.95 18.61
CA SER A 65 8.19 1.94 19.12
C SER A 65 9.58 1.37 19.45
N THR A 66 9.71 0.07 19.57
CA THR A 66 10.94 -0.61 20.05
C THR A 66 11.35 -1.79 19.16
N LEU A 67 10.98 -1.76 17.87
CA LEU A 67 11.31 -2.83 16.94
C LEU A 67 12.81 -3.09 16.89
N THR A 68 13.18 -4.37 17.01
CA THR A 68 14.56 -4.83 16.87
C THR A 68 15.06 -4.70 15.41
N GLY A 69 16.35 -4.66 15.19
CA GLY A 69 16.95 -4.70 13.84
C GLY A 69 16.47 -5.92 13.05
N LYS A 70 16.40 -7.09 13.72
CA LYS A 70 15.92 -8.35 13.11
C LYS A 70 14.46 -8.26 12.65
N THR A 71 13.61 -7.57 13.40
CA THR A 71 12.20 -7.37 13.02
C THR A 71 12.08 -6.39 11.89
N LYS A 72 12.87 -5.32 11.87
CA LYS A 72 12.92 -4.35 10.77
C LYS A 72 13.33 -4.99 9.45
N GLU A 73 14.26 -5.94 9.45
CA GLU A 73 14.65 -6.70 8.25
C GLU A 73 13.52 -7.58 7.68
N LYS A 74 12.46 -7.84 8.46
CA LYS A 74 11.27 -8.56 7.99
C LYS A 74 10.20 -7.65 7.36
N ILE A 75 10.45 -6.35 7.29
CA ILE A 75 9.51 -5.37 6.75
C ILE A 75 10.08 -4.84 5.43
N GLY A 76 9.38 -5.08 4.33
CA GLY A 76 9.67 -4.47 3.03
C GLY A 76 8.97 -3.12 2.93
N VAL A 77 9.66 -2.08 2.44
CA VAL A 77 9.07 -0.73 2.44
C VAL A 77 9.19 -0.08 1.07
N VAL A 78 8.06 0.35 0.53
CA VAL A 78 7.99 1.26 -0.62
C VAL A 78 7.15 2.47 -0.22
N LEU A 79 7.78 3.63 -0.14
CA LEU A 79 7.11 4.91 0.06
C LEU A 79 7.30 5.79 -1.19
N PRO A 80 6.40 6.75 -1.46
CA PRO A 80 6.51 7.64 -2.61
C PRO A 80 7.86 8.37 -2.65
N GLU A 81 8.31 8.87 -1.51
CA GLU A 81 9.57 9.60 -1.34
C GLU A 81 10.81 8.71 -1.23
N SER A 82 10.67 7.40 -0.99
CA SER A 82 11.82 6.51 -0.88
C SER A 82 12.51 6.33 -2.23
N THR A 83 13.80 6.65 -2.29
CA THR A 83 14.57 6.52 -3.53
C THR A 83 16.07 6.49 -3.24
N PHE A 84 16.80 5.86 -4.11
CA PHE A 84 18.25 6.00 -4.19
C PHE A 84 18.64 7.26 -4.97
N SER A 85 19.89 7.69 -4.83
CA SER A 85 20.40 8.79 -5.64
C SER A 85 20.21 8.50 -7.13
N ARG A 86 19.65 9.46 -7.86
CA ARG A 86 19.36 9.34 -9.30
C ARG A 86 20.59 9.12 -10.19
N TYR A 87 21.77 9.36 -9.65
CA TYR A 87 23.04 9.18 -10.36
C TYR A 87 23.63 7.77 -10.19
N LEU A 88 23.05 6.93 -9.36
CA LEU A 88 23.46 5.54 -9.22
C LEU A 88 22.90 4.68 -10.35
N LYS A 89 23.66 3.64 -10.69
CA LYS A 89 23.22 2.51 -11.52
C LYS A 89 22.68 1.40 -10.61
N VAL A 90 21.80 0.55 -11.14
CA VAL A 90 21.23 -0.58 -10.36
C VAL A 90 22.33 -1.46 -9.77
N LYS A 91 23.38 -1.79 -10.55
CA LYS A 91 24.51 -2.59 -10.04
C LYS A 91 25.27 -1.96 -8.87
N GLN A 92 25.21 -0.64 -8.68
CA GLN A 92 25.83 0.07 -7.56
C GLN A 92 24.92 0.05 -6.30
N ILE A 93 23.65 -0.24 -6.44
CA ILE A 93 22.71 -0.40 -5.33
C ILE A 93 22.89 -1.78 -4.66
N ILE A 94 23.23 -2.80 -5.42
CA ILE A 94 23.41 -4.18 -4.93
C ILE A 94 24.33 -4.27 -3.70
N PRO A 95 25.56 -3.71 -3.70
CA PRO A 95 26.42 -3.77 -2.52
C PRO A 95 25.82 -3.04 -1.32
N VAL A 96 25.09 -1.94 -1.54
CA VAL A 96 24.40 -1.21 -0.46
C VAL A 96 23.32 -2.08 0.17
N MET A 97 22.50 -2.76 -0.65
CA MET A 97 21.46 -3.67 -0.17
C MET A 97 22.05 -4.85 0.61
N LYS A 98 23.15 -5.41 0.16
CA LYS A 98 23.85 -6.49 0.88
C LYS A 98 24.37 -6.07 2.26
N GLU A 99 24.80 -4.83 2.40
CA GLU A 99 25.27 -4.30 3.69
C GLU A 99 24.12 -3.99 4.63
N LEU A 100 23.00 -3.49 4.10
CA LEU A 100 21.83 -3.11 4.91
C LEU A 100 20.95 -4.29 5.32
N TYR A 101 20.84 -5.32 4.47
CA TYR A 101 19.93 -6.44 4.67
C TYR A 101 20.68 -7.77 4.59
N SER A 102 20.81 -8.44 5.73
CA SER A 102 21.53 -9.72 5.85
C SER A 102 20.96 -10.83 4.95
N ARG A 103 19.66 -10.73 4.62
CA ARG A 103 18.91 -11.69 3.79
C ARG A 103 18.77 -11.24 2.34
N PHE A 104 19.48 -10.21 1.89
CA PHE A 104 19.37 -9.76 0.50
C PHE A 104 19.81 -10.84 -0.49
N ASP A 105 18.86 -11.31 -1.29
CA ASP A 105 19.06 -12.29 -2.35
C ASP A 105 19.42 -11.60 -3.67
N ARG A 106 20.73 -11.57 -3.95
CA ARG A 106 21.24 -10.96 -5.18
C ARG A 106 20.78 -11.69 -6.44
N GLU A 107 20.69 -13.02 -6.40
CA GLU A 107 20.36 -13.83 -7.58
C GLU A 107 18.89 -13.64 -7.94
N TYR A 108 18.01 -13.74 -6.95
CA TYR A 108 16.58 -13.40 -7.08
C TYR A 108 16.40 -11.97 -7.62
N PHE A 109 17.06 -10.98 -7.02
CA PHE A 109 16.96 -9.59 -7.46
C PHE A 109 17.36 -9.41 -8.94
N LEU A 110 18.48 -9.99 -9.38
CA LEU A 110 18.94 -9.88 -10.77
C LEU A 110 18.03 -10.65 -11.75
N GLU A 111 17.48 -11.78 -11.33
CA GLU A 111 16.48 -12.51 -12.12
C GLU A 111 15.22 -11.66 -12.32
N GLN A 112 14.69 -11.06 -11.26
CA GLN A 112 13.56 -10.16 -11.36
C GLN A 112 13.88 -8.90 -12.20
N CYS A 113 15.07 -8.34 -12.09
CA CYS A 113 15.51 -7.24 -12.97
C CYS A 113 15.43 -7.63 -14.45
N ARG A 114 15.90 -8.83 -14.81
CA ARG A 114 15.79 -9.34 -16.18
C ARG A 114 14.35 -9.52 -16.62
N ARG A 115 13.53 -10.14 -15.78
CA ARG A 115 12.09 -10.37 -16.03
C ARG A 115 11.35 -9.07 -16.32
N PHE A 116 11.59 -8.04 -15.51
CA PHE A 116 10.94 -6.73 -15.62
C PHE A 116 11.68 -5.73 -16.52
N SER A 117 12.69 -6.19 -17.27
CA SER A 117 13.49 -5.37 -18.20
C SER A 117 14.12 -4.15 -17.53
N ILE A 118 14.63 -4.31 -16.30
CA ILE A 118 15.35 -3.28 -15.56
C ILE A 118 16.85 -3.38 -15.88
N PRO A 119 17.45 -2.39 -16.59
CA PRO A 119 18.85 -2.43 -16.98
C PRO A 119 19.77 -2.13 -15.81
N GLU A 120 20.77 -3.01 -15.59
CA GLU A 120 21.69 -2.90 -14.47
C GLU A 120 22.69 -1.74 -14.63
N ASP A 121 23.04 -1.40 -15.87
CA ASP A 121 24.09 -0.41 -16.19
C ASP A 121 23.59 1.00 -16.46
N LYS A 122 22.29 1.20 -16.49
CA LYS A 122 21.67 2.50 -16.73
C LYS A 122 21.53 3.29 -15.41
N VAL A 123 21.77 4.59 -15.44
CA VAL A 123 21.59 5.46 -14.27
C VAL A 123 20.09 5.69 -14.00
N LEU A 124 19.72 5.76 -12.72
CA LEU A 124 18.30 5.91 -12.33
C LEU A 124 17.67 7.21 -12.85
N LYS A 125 18.44 8.23 -13.15
CA LYS A 125 17.97 9.49 -13.77
C LYS A 125 17.29 9.27 -15.12
N GLU A 126 17.68 8.21 -15.83
CA GLU A 126 17.17 7.86 -17.16
C GLU A 126 16.01 6.85 -17.12
N PHE A 127 15.58 6.45 -15.91
CA PHE A 127 14.46 5.52 -15.75
C PHE A 127 13.13 6.25 -15.92
N SER A 128 12.18 5.59 -16.58
CA SER A 128 10.78 6.03 -16.55
C SER A 128 10.19 5.89 -15.15
N THR A 129 9.05 6.51 -14.90
CA THR A 129 8.30 6.36 -13.64
C THR A 129 8.00 4.88 -13.36
N GLY A 130 7.56 4.13 -14.38
CA GLY A 130 7.30 2.70 -14.26
C GLY A 130 8.54 1.88 -13.93
N MET A 131 9.67 2.15 -14.57
CA MET A 131 10.93 1.48 -14.24
C MET A 131 11.38 1.75 -12.80
N LEU A 132 11.20 2.97 -12.30
CA LEU A 132 11.52 3.31 -10.91
C LEU A 132 10.59 2.61 -9.92
N ALA A 133 9.30 2.54 -10.23
CA ALA A 133 8.32 1.82 -9.41
C ALA A 133 8.64 0.32 -9.33
N LYS A 134 8.90 -0.32 -10.48
CA LYS A 134 9.36 -1.72 -10.55
C LYS A 134 10.61 -1.92 -9.69
N LEU A 135 11.64 -1.10 -9.88
CA LEU A 135 12.89 -1.21 -9.12
C LEU A 135 12.68 -1.11 -7.61
N LYS A 136 11.85 -0.16 -7.14
CA LYS A 136 11.54 0.00 -5.71
C LYS A 136 10.90 -1.27 -5.13
N ILE A 137 9.92 -1.84 -5.82
CA ILE A 137 9.26 -3.07 -5.37
C ILE A 137 10.22 -4.24 -5.39
N LEU A 138 11.00 -4.43 -6.47
CA LEU A 138 11.96 -5.51 -6.57
C LEU A 138 13.02 -5.43 -5.45
N LEU A 139 13.53 -4.25 -5.13
CA LEU A 139 14.44 -4.05 -4.02
C LEU A 139 13.78 -4.38 -2.68
N ALA A 140 12.53 -3.97 -2.47
CA ALA A 140 11.81 -4.24 -1.24
C ALA A 140 11.47 -5.72 -1.05
N LEU A 141 11.30 -6.50 -2.12
CA LEU A 141 11.00 -7.93 -2.07
C LEU A 141 12.26 -8.82 -2.03
N SER A 142 13.42 -8.30 -2.48
CA SER A 142 14.64 -9.08 -2.69
C SER A 142 15.36 -9.55 -1.42
N TYR A 143 14.91 -9.17 -0.24
CA TYR A 143 15.36 -9.73 1.04
C TYR A 143 14.28 -10.55 1.75
N HIS A 144 13.25 -10.95 1.00
CA HIS A 144 12.16 -11.83 1.41
C HIS A 144 11.49 -11.38 2.73
N PRO A 145 10.99 -10.13 2.80
CA PRO A 145 10.30 -9.65 4.00
C PRO A 145 9.01 -10.42 4.25
N LYS A 146 8.62 -10.57 5.52
CA LYS A 146 7.29 -11.10 5.88
C LYS A 146 6.18 -10.08 5.64
N ILE A 147 6.50 -8.78 5.71
CA ILE A 147 5.54 -7.68 5.68
C ILE A 147 5.99 -6.61 4.69
N PRO A 148 5.72 -6.75 3.39
CA PRO A 148 5.78 -5.62 2.48
C PRO A 148 4.71 -4.56 2.82
N ILE A 149 5.14 -3.30 3.01
CA ILE A 149 4.28 -2.12 3.21
C ILE A 149 4.52 -1.18 2.04
N LEU A 150 3.50 -1.02 1.20
CA LEU A 150 3.60 -0.39 -0.12
C LEU A 150 2.64 0.81 -0.21
N ASP A 151 3.17 2.01 -0.11
CA ASP A 151 2.37 3.24 -0.18
C ASP A 151 2.28 3.76 -1.61
N GLU A 152 1.08 3.66 -2.21
CA GLU A 152 0.77 4.10 -3.58
C GLU A 152 1.76 3.54 -4.65
N PRO A 153 2.09 2.23 -4.65
CA PRO A 153 3.16 1.69 -5.49
C PRO A 153 2.85 1.75 -7.00
N THR A 154 1.57 1.86 -7.37
CA THR A 154 1.07 1.88 -8.76
C THR A 154 0.72 3.27 -9.25
N SER A 155 0.88 4.30 -8.41
CA SER A 155 0.49 5.67 -8.74
C SER A 155 1.24 6.23 -9.95
N GLY A 156 0.50 6.77 -10.93
CA GLY A 156 1.07 7.36 -12.14
C GLY A 156 1.65 6.37 -13.14
N LEU A 157 1.31 5.08 -13.01
CA LEU A 157 1.71 4.04 -13.97
C LEU A 157 0.65 3.83 -15.05
N ASP A 158 1.12 3.43 -16.24
CA ASP A 158 0.25 2.90 -17.26
C ASP A 158 -0.33 1.53 -16.87
N VAL A 159 -1.39 1.10 -17.56
CA VAL A 159 -2.15 -0.11 -17.23
C VAL A 159 -1.28 -1.37 -17.25
N LEU A 160 -0.40 -1.51 -18.25
CA LEU A 160 0.44 -2.70 -18.40
C LEU A 160 1.47 -2.79 -17.27
N THR A 161 2.19 -1.71 -17.00
CA THR A 161 3.18 -1.65 -15.92
C THR A 161 2.53 -1.91 -14.56
N ARG A 162 1.30 -1.41 -14.35
CA ARG A 162 0.52 -1.64 -13.14
C ARG A 162 0.18 -3.12 -12.97
N ASP A 163 -0.38 -3.76 -14.01
CA ASP A 163 -0.75 -5.17 -13.97
C ASP A 163 0.46 -6.09 -13.71
N GLU A 164 1.60 -5.81 -14.35
CA GLU A 164 2.85 -6.53 -14.10
C GLU A 164 3.27 -6.46 -12.62
N LEU A 165 3.15 -5.28 -11.97
CA LEU A 165 3.51 -5.12 -10.57
C LEU A 165 2.54 -5.82 -9.62
N LEU A 166 1.22 -5.73 -9.89
CA LEU A 166 0.22 -6.43 -9.09
C LEU A 166 0.37 -7.95 -9.21
N THR A 167 0.70 -8.46 -10.41
CA THR A 167 1.01 -9.88 -10.64
C THR A 167 2.24 -10.31 -9.83
N ALA A 168 3.32 -9.52 -9.83
CA ALA A 168 4.51 -9.81 -9.02
C ALA A 168 4.21 -9.88 -7.52
N LEU A 169 3.28 -9.05 -7.02
CA LEU A 169 2.87 -9.11 -5.61
C LEU A 169 2.05 -10.35 -5.28
N ARG A 170 1.17 -10.81 -6.19
CA ARG A 170 0.45 -12.10 -6.04
C ARG A 170 1.42 -13.27 -5.98
N GLU A 171 2.31 -13.38 -6.96
CA GLU A 171 3.32 -14.44 -7.02
C GLU A 171 4.19 -14.44 -5.75
N TYR A 172 4.56 -13.27 -5.24
CA TYR A 172 5.30 -13.15 -4.00
C TYR A 172 4.53 -13.72 -2.79
N MET A 173 3.21 -13.54 -2.73
CA MET A 173 2.38 -14.11 -1.68
C MET A 173 2.24 -15.63 -1.81
N GLU A 174 2.14 -16.16 -3.04
CA GLU A 174 2.01 -17.60 -3.29
C GLU A 174 3.22 -18.41 -2.79
N GLU A 175 4.40 -17.79 -2.66
CA GLU A 175 5.60 -18.45 -2.15
C GLU A 175 5.52 -18.82 -0.65
N SER A 176 4.67 -18.17 0.16
CA SER A 176 4.60 -18.43 1.61
C SER A 176 3.35 -17.85 2.27
N GLU A 177 2.58 -18.72 2.95
CA GLU A 177 1.40 -18.34 3.73
C GLU A 177 1.74 -17.52 5.00
N GLU A 178 3.01 -17.44 5.40
CA GLU A 178 3.43 -16.64 6.55
C GLU A 178 3.62 -15.14 6.23
N ARG A 179 3.50 -14.76 4.97
CA ARG A 179 3.60 -13.37 4.50
C ARG A 179 2.28 -12.66 4.60
N GLY A 180 2.31 -11.32 4.57
CA GLY A 180 1.13 -10.49 4.37
C GLY A 180 1.57 -9.14 3.81
N ILE A 181 0.84 -8.61 2.86
CA ILE A 181 1.12 -7.32 2.21
C ILE A 181 0.13 -6.27 2.70
N LEU A 182 0.63 -5.11 3.10
CA LEU A 182 -0.18 -3.92 3.33
C LEU A 182 0.07 -2.93 2.21
N ILE A 183 -0.96 -2.65 1.41
CA ILE A 183 -0.84 -1.79 0.23
C ILE A 183 -1.85 -0.65 0.28
N SER A 184 -1.44 0.57 -0.09
CA SER A 184 -2.37 1.67 -0.26
C SER A 184 -2.58 2.03 -1.72
N SER A 185 -3.78 2.50 -2.06
CA SER A 185 -4.08 3.12 -3.34
C SER A 185 -5.24 4.13 -3.21
N HIS A 186 -5.27 5.09 -4.12
CA HIS A 186 -6.43 5.94 -4.34
C HIS A 186 -7.28 5.45 -5.53
N ILE A 187 -6.88 4.36 -6.17
CA ILE A 187 -7.55 3.71 -7.30
C ILE A 187 -8.09 2.36 -6.82
N SER A 188 -9.42 2.24 -6.71
CA SER A 188 -10.06 1.02 -6.17
C SER A 188 -9.75 -0.21 -7.03
N SER A 189 -9.79 -0.07 -8.36
CA SER A 189 -9.54 -1.18 -9.28
C SER A 189 -8.16 -1.83 -9.13
N ASP A 190 -7.16 -1.15 -8.54
CA ASP A 190 -5.87 -1.72 -8.26
C ASP A 190 -5.92 -2.74 -7.11
N LEU A 191 -6.83 -2.48 -6.16
CA LEU A 191 -6.98 -3.28 -4.95
C LEU A 191 -8.02 -4.39 -5.10
N GLU A 192 -9.12 -4.13 -5.85
CA GLU A 192 -10.22 -5.07 -6.06
C GLU A 192 -9.76 -6.45 -6.59
N GLY A 193 -8.79 -6.45 -7.48
CA GLY A 193 -8.25 -7.70 -8.04
C GLY A 193 -7.04 -8.27 -7.29
N LEU A 194 -6.55 -7.61 -6.22
CA LEU A 194 -5.34 -8.01 -5.51
C LEU A 194 -5.57 -8.32 -4.04
N CYS A 195 -6.41 -7.55 -3.35
CA CYS A 195 -6.54 -7.60 -1.90
C CYS A 195 -7.63 -8.58 -1.45
N ASP A 196 -7.36 -9.28 -0.35
CA ASP A 196 -8.32 -10.17 0.31
C ASP A 196 -9.31 -9.35 1.15
N ASP A 197 -8.83 -8.29 1.78
CA ASP A 197 -9.66 -7.36 2.56
C ASP A 197 -9.22 -5.90 2.35
N MET A 198 -10.14 -4.97 2.60
CA MET A 198 -9.92 -3.55 2.40
C MET A 198 -10.40 -2.69 3.55
N TYR A 199 -9.55 -1.75 3.95
CA TYR A 199 -9.91 -0.62 4.81
C TYR A 199 -10.14 0.62 3.96
N MET A 200 -11.26 1.31 4.15
CA MET A 200 -11.49 2.63 3.58
C MET A 200 -11.19 3.70 4.62
N ILE A 201 -10.28 4.61 4.28
CA ILE A 201 -9.93 5.76 5.13
C ILE A 201 -10.44 7.06 4.52
N ASP A 202 -11.10 7.88 5.33
CA ASP A 202 -11.55 9.23 4.96
C ASP A 202 -11.28 10.19 6.13
N GLN A 203 -10.63 11.33 5.84
CA GLN A 203 -10.28 12.37 6.83
C GLN A 203 -9.58 11.80 8.09
N GLY A 204 -8.67 10.85 7.90
CA GLY A 204 -7.88 10.24 8.96
C GLY A 204 -8.60 9.16 9.78
N LYS A 205 -9.81 8.76 9.41
CA LYS A 205 -10.59 7.72 10.10
C LYS A 205 -10.92 6.56 9.19
N ILE A 206 -10.87 5.35 9.73
CA ILE A 206 -11.40 4.18 9.03
C ILE A 206 -12.93 4.30 9.04
N VAL A 207 -13.50 4.36 7.85
CA VAL A 207 -14.97 4.49 7.65
C VAL A 207 -15.61 3.17 7.25
N MET A 208 -14.82 2.21 6.77
CA MET A 208 -15.29 0.87 6.40
C MET A 208 -14.12 -0.11 6.45
N TYR A 209 -14.40 -1.35 6.81
CA TYR A 209 -13.54 -2.52 6.63
C TYR A 209 -14.42 -3.68 6.19
N GLU A 210 -14.01 -4.37 5.13
CA GLU A 210 -14.72 -5.53 4.63
C GLU A 210 -13.81 -6.43 3.81
N GLU A 211 -14.16 -7.69 3.66
CA GLU A 211 -13.58 -8.61 2.70
C GLU A 211 -13.88 -8.15 1.27
N THR A 212 -12.94 -8.30 0.37
CA THR A 212 -13.07 -7.77 -1.00
C THR A 212 -14.25 -8.40 -1.74
N ASP A 213 -14.44 -9.71 -1.59
CA ASP A 213 -15.56 -10.42 -2.24
C ASP A 213 -16.92 -9.91 -1.75
N VAL A 214 -17.04 -9.63 -0.43
CA VAL A 214 -18.25 -9.03 0.15
C VAL A 214 -18.48 -7.61 -0.41
N LEU A 215 -17.41 -6.82 -0.54
CA LEU A 215 -17.51 -5.48 -1.14
C LEU A 215 -18.02 -5.53 -2.58
N LEU A 216 -17.55 -6.50 -3.37
CA LEU A 216 -17.93 -6.63 -4.77
C LEU A 216 -19.37 -7.18 -4.94
N ASP A 217 -19.80 -8.05 -4.05
CA ASP A 217 -21.12 -8.73 -4.15
C ASP A 217 -22.26 -7.92 -3.50
N GLU A 218 -22.00 -7.26 -2.36
CA GLU A 218 -23.06 -6.63 -1.57
C GLU A 218 -23.17 -5.11 -1.75
N TYR A 219 -22.10 -4.45 -2.25
CA TYR A 219 -22.07 -3.00 -2.41
C TYR A 219 -22.14 -2.56 -3.86
N GLY A 220 -22.95 -1.55 -4.15
CA GLY A 220 -23.12 -1.02 -5.49
C GLY A 220 -23.36 0.48 -5.53
N ILE A 221 -23.15 1.07 -6.70
CA ILE A 221 -23.48 2.48 -6.96
C ILE A 221 -24.83 2.55 -7.66
N LEU A 222 -25.85 2.96 -6.93
CA LEU A 222 -27.16 3.21 -7.50
C LEU A 222 -27.23 4.63 -8.06
N LYS A 223 -27.47 4.72 -9.37
CA LYS A 223 -27.70 6.01 -10.08
C LYS A 223 -29.18 6.20 -10.25
N VAL A 224 -29.74 7.20 -9.62
CA VAL A 224 -31.16 7.52 -9.64
C VAL A 224 -31.38 8.99 -9.93
N SER A 225 -32.56 9.31 -10.49
CA SER A 225 -33.06 10.68 -10.62
C SER A 225 -33.41 11.28 -9.25
N ALA A 226 -33.68 12.59 -9.22
CA ALA A 226 -34.08 13.25 -7.97
C ALA A 226 -35.44 12.76 -7.43
N ASP A 227 -36.33 12.31 -8.30
CA ASP A 227 -37.66 11.82 -7.92
C ASP A 227 -37.56 10.39 -7.40
N GLU A 228 -36.87 9.50 -8.10
CA GLU A 228 -36.58 8.13 -7.61
C GLU A 228 -35.82 8.14 -6.26
N TYR A 229 -34.93 9.11 -6.06
CA TYR A 229 -34.23 9.24 -4.78
C TYR A 229 -35.16 9.58 -3.61
N ARG A 230 -36.30 10.25 -3.83
CA ARG A 230 -37.27 10.55 -2.76
C ARG A 230 -38.00 9.30 -2.27
N GLU A 231 -38.21 8.36 -3.19
CA GLU A 231 -38.95 7.11 -2.96
C GLU A 231 -38.04 5.97 -2.47
N LEU A 232 -36.69 6.15 -2.61
CA LEU A 232 -35.71 5.14 -2.24
C LEU A 232 -35.73 4.87 -0.74
N ASP A 233 -35.67 3.60 -0.37
CA ASP A 233 -35.33 3.20 1.01
C ASP A 233 -33.87 3.60 1.29
N LYS A 234 -33.67 4.46 2.29
CA LYS A 234 -32.39 5.03 2.66
C LYS A 234 -31.70 4.28 3.79
N SER A 235 -32.29 3.21 4.30
CA SER A 235 -31.73 2.40 5.39
C SER A 235 -30.38 1.78 5.03
N PHE A 236 -30.17 1.49 3.75
CA PHE A 236 -28.92 0.91 3.21
C PHE A 236 -27.98 1.93 2.57
N LEU A 237 -28.28 3.22 2.68
CA LEU A 237 -27.51 4.26 2.01
C LEU A 237 -26.29 4.65 2.85
N LEU A 238 -25.08 4.27 2.41
CA LEU A 238 -23.83 4.64 3.07
C LEU A 238 -23.40 6.08 2.76
N LYS A 239 -23.48 6.50 1.49
CA LYS A 239 -23.06 7.84 1.06
C LYS A 239 -23.88 8.33 -0.13
N ARG A 240 -24.18 9.63 -0.16
CA ARG A 240 -24.80 10.30 -1.30
C ARG A 240 -23.83 11.26 -1.99
N LYS A 241 -23.74 11.16 -3.31
CA LYS A 241 -23.07 12.18 -4.14
C LYS A 241 -24.07 12.75 -5.16
N LYS A 242 -24.39 14.04 -5.07
CA LYS A 242 -25.20 14.71 -6.09
C LYS A 242 -24.28 15.08 -7.26
N LYS A 243 -24.55 14.51 -8.45
CA LYS A 243 -23.90 14.97 -9.68
C LYS A 243 -24.58 16.27 -10.11
N ILE A 244 -23.88 17.38 -10.10
CA ILE A 244 -24.31 18.61 -10.77
C ILE A 244 -24.03 18.32 -12.25
N SER A 245 -25.08 18.08 -13.04
CA SER A 245 -24.94 18.11 -14.49
C SER A 245 -24.66 19.57 -14.86
N ASP A 246 -23.51 19.83 -15.44
CA ASP A 246 -23.27 21.10 -16.14
C ASP A 246 -24.34 21.22 -17.18
N ILE A 247 -25.26 22.15 -16.97
CA ILE A 247 -26.16 22.62 -18.00
C ILE A 247 -25.26 23.50 -18.85
N ALA A 248 -24.70 22.93 -19.91
CA ALA A 248 -24.20 23.71 -21.00
C ALA A 248 -25.42 24.28 -21.74
N ALA A 249 -25.59 25.59 -21.68
CA ALA A 249 -26.44 26.35 -22.56
C ALA A 249 -25.74 26.53 -23.91
#